data_9b4c09dbe634fafb98709cad91cd8375
#
_entry.id   9b4c09dbe634fafb98709cad91cd8375
#
_cell.length_a   1.000
_cell.length_b   1.000
_cell.length_c   1.000
_cell.angle_alpha   90.00
_cell.angle_beta   90.00
_cell.angle_gamma   90.00
#
_symmetry.space_group_name_H-M   'P 1'
#
loop_
_entity.id
_entity.type
_entity.pdbx_description
1 polymer ?
#
loop_
_entity_poly.entity_id
_entity_poly.type
_entity_poly.pdbx_seq_one_letter_code
_entity_poly.pdbx_strand_id
1 'polypeptide(L)'
;VLVGIDYKSPNSMDSMSLRNRDLTPTNDKIWMAAQKDMYKIFGEDLPQVEAGGAKYFLDFINDEIKPFINKKYYVDTTDQTYCGFSLGGLFGLYTLFNSSDSFKRYVIGSPSIWWDDRHILKVEEEYAEKNKNLSAKVFMSAGDLEEEGGDNFKMISNMKALSNTLLSRNYKGLDLETAIFEDETHCSAVSATLNRGLRNVFKSDA
;
A
#
# COMPACT_ATOMS: atom_id res chain seq x y z
N VAL A 1 11.44 -11.44 -12.44
CA VAL A 1 10.78 -10.45 -13.30
C VAL A 1 10.24 -9.31 -12.45
N LEU A 2 10.47 -8.06 -12.83
CA LEU A 2 9.88 -6.88 -12.23
C LEU A 2 8.72 -6.39 -13.11
N VAL A 3 7.57 -6.16 -12.51
CA VAL A 3 6.37 -5.65 -13.19
C VAL A 3 5.99 -4.31 -12.57
N GLY A 4 6.05 -3.25 -13.37
CA GLY A 4 5.52 -1.94 -13.01
C GLY A 4 4.14 -1.75 -13.66
N ILE A 5 3.17 -1.28 -12.87
CA ILE A 5 1.86 -0.90 -13.38
C ILE A 5 1.78 0.62 -13.35
N ASP A 6 1.51 1.21 -14.51
CA ASP A 6 1.42 2.66 -14.67
C ASP A 6 0.21 3.03 -15.51
N TYR A 7 -0.19 4.29 -15.41
CA TYR A 7 -1.35 4.83 -16.13
C TYR A 7 -0.90 5.52 -17.42
N LYS A 8 -1.47 5.09 -18.53
CA LYS A 8 -1.19 5.71 -19.83
C LYS A 8 -1.95 7.03 -19.96
N SER A 9 -1.48 8.06 -19.27
CA SER A 9 -1.98 9.42 -19.45
C SER A 9 -0.83 10.40 -19.64
N PRO A 10 -0.91 11.33 -20.61
CA PRO A 10 0.03 12.42 -20.74
C PRO A 10 -0.11 13.47 -19.63
N ASN A 11 -1.22 13.43 -18.89
CA ASN A 11 -1.53 14.35 -17.81
C ASN A 11 -1.29 13.69 -16.45
N SER A 12 -0.44 14.29 -15.63
CA SER A 12 -0.16 13.81 -14.27
C SER A 12 -1.40 13.80 -13.38
N MET A 13 -2.37 14.69 -13.63
CA MET A 13 -3.62 14.78 -12.87
C MET A 13 -4.53 13.60 -13.12
N ASP A 14 -4.62 13.11 -14.36
CA ASP A 14 -5.35 11.88 -14.68
C ASP A 14 -4.76 10.69 -13.92
N SER A 15 -3.43 10.59 -13.91
CA SER A 15 -2.73 9.53 -13.18
C SER A 15 -3.02 9.59 -11.67
N MET A 16 -3.07 10.80 -11.07
CA MET A 16 -3.41 10.97 -9.66
C MET A 16 -4.84 10.50 -9.36
N SER A 17 -5.81 10.92 -10.18
CA SER A 17 -7.22 10.52 -10.03
C SER A 17 -7.41 9.00 -10.18
N LEU A 18 -6.72 8.39 -11.15
CA LEU A 18 -6.75 6.94 -11.34
C LEU A 18 -6.08 6.20 -10.19
N ARG A 19 -5.00 6.74 -9.62
CA ARG A 19 -4.37 6.19 -8.41
C ARG A 19 -5.32 6.23 -7.21
N ASN A 20 -6.05 7.33 -7.01
CA ASN A 20 -7.07 7.42 -5.96
C ASN A 20 -8.14 6.34 -6.15
N ARG A 21 -8.61 6.13 -7.37
CA ARG A 21 -9.58 5.08 -7.67
C ARG A 21 -9.04 3.70 -7.33
N ASP A 22 -7.88 3.34 -7.86
CA ASP A 22 -7.41 1.95 -7.90
C ASP A 22 -6.69 1.51 -6.62
N LEU A 23 -6.12 2.45 -5.85
CA LEU A 23 -5.28 2.11 -4.71
C LEU A 23 -5.97 2.30 -3.35
N THR A 24 -7.23 2.71 -3.34
CA THR A 24 -7.94 2.98 -2.09
C THR A 24 -9.13 2.05 -1.89
N PRO A 25 -9.38 1.59 -0.65
CA PRO A 25 -10.47 0.65 -0.35
C PRO A 25 -11.86 1.30 -0.36
N THR A 26 -11.93 2.61 -0.15
CA THR A 26 -13.17 3.38 0.01
C THR A 26 -13.09 4.71 -0.70
N ASN A 27 -14.25 5.35 -0.92
CA ASN A 27 -14.34 6.71 -1.46
C ASN A 27 -14.39 7.73 -0.31
N ASP A 28 -13.23 8.22 0.12
CA ASP A 28 -13.13 9.34 1.06
C ASP A 28 -13.57 10.65 0.40
N LYS A 29 -14.86 10.96 0.51
CA LYS A 29 -15.46 12.14 -0.12
C LYS A 29 -14.88 13.45 0.41
N ILE A 30 -14.46 13.49 1.67
CA ILE A 30 -13.90 14.69 2.30
C ILE A 30 -12.52 14.96 1.70
N TRP A 31 -11.67 13.95 1.66
CA TRP A 31 -10.35 14.07 1.05
C TRP A 31 -10.42 14.37 -0.43
N MET A 32 -11.30 13.68 -1.18
CA MET A 32 -11.47 13.90 -2.61
C MET A 32 -11.93 15.32 -2.94
N ALA A 33 -12.81 15.90 -2.12
CA ALA A 33 -13.22 17.28 -2.26
C ALA A 33 -12.09 18.27 -1.95
N ALA A 34 -11.36 18.08 -0.85
CA ALA A 34 -10.23 18.91 -0.46
C ALA A 34 -9.11 18.85 -1.52
N GLN A 35 -8.80 17.68 -2.04
CA GLN A 35 -7.81 17.50 -3.10
C GLN A 35 -8.23 18.27 -4.38
N LYS A 36 -9.48 18.16 -4.78
CA LYS A 36 -10.00 18.90 -5.94
C LYS A 36 -9.86 20.41 -5.77
N ASP A 37 -10.18 20.94 -4.59
CA ASP A 37 -10.08 22.37 -4.32
C ASP A 37 -8.61 22.83 -4.29
N MET A 38 -7.72 22.01 -3.75
CA MET A 38 -6.27 22.26 -3.77
C MET A 38 -5.74 22.39 -5.21
N TYR A 39 -6.10 21.47 -6.10
CA TYR A 39 -5.63 21.50 -7.48
C TYR A 39 -6.20 22.69 -8.27
N LYS A 40 -7.41 23.12 -8.00
CA LYS A 40 -7.98 24.35 -8.59
C LYS A 40 -7.16 25.60 -8.26
N ILE A 41 -6.57 25.68 -7.07
CA ILE A 41 -5.69 26.80 -6.68
C ILE A 41 -4.46 26.88 -7.61
N PHE A 42 -4.00 25.71 -8.12
CA PHE A 42 -2.90 25.64 -9.07
C PHE A 42 -3.34 25.72 -10.55
N GLY A 43 -4.63 26.01 -10.80
CA GLY A 43 -5.18 26.12 -12.15
C GLY A 43 -5.40 24.78 -12.86
N GLU A 44 -5.45 23.69 -12.11
CA GLU A 44 -5.61 22.31 -12.60
C GLU A 44 -7.00 21.80 -12.26
N ASP A 45 -7.65 21.12 -13.22
CA ASP A 45 -8.90 20.40 -12.99
C ASP A 45 -8.63 18.89 -12.85
N LEU A 46 -8.90 18.33 -11.67
CA LEU A 46 -8.86 16.88 -11.49
C LEU A 46 -10.05 16.21 -12.17
N PRO A 47 -9.84 15.17 -12.98
CA PRO A 47 -10.92 14.36 -13.49
C PRO A 47 -11.80 13.82 -12.35
N GLN A 48 -13.11 13.81 -12.58
CA GLN A 48 -14.10 13.30 -11.64
C GLN A 48 -14.08 11.76 -11.65
N VAL A 49 -13.19 11.17 -10.89
CA VAL A 49 -13.09 9.72 -10.71
C VAL A 49 -13.35 9.41 -9.25
N GLU A 50 -14.31 8.54 -8.97
CA GLU A 50 -14.56 8.08 -7.60
C GLU A 50 -13.42 7.18 -7.10
N ALA A 51 -12.98 7.37 -5.88
CA ALA A 51 -12.04 6.50 -5.20
C ALA A 51 -12.75 5.21 -4.71
N GLY A 52 -12.00 4.25 -4.17
CA GLY A 52 -12.58 3.03 -3.57
C GLY A 52 -12.63 1.83 -4.49
N GLY A 53 -11.83 1.80 -5.55
CA GLY A 53 -11.76 0.71 -6.52
C GLY A 53 -10.71 -0.36 -6.24
N ALA A 54 -10.08 -0.37 -5.06
CA ALA A 54 -9.01 -1.30 -4.73
C ALA A 54 -9.38 -2.77 -4.99
N LYS A 55 -10.63 -3.15 -4.75
CA LYS A 55 -11.10 -4.50 -5.07
C LYS A 55 -10.95 -4.83 -6.55
N TYR A 56 -11.42 -3.95 -7.43
CA TYR A 56 -11.37 -4.18 -8.88
C TYR A 56 -9.94 -4.18 -9.40
N PHE A 57 -9.09 -3.35 -8.82
CA PHE A 57 -7.66 -3.34 -9.18
C PHE A 57 -6.94 -4.61 -8.70
N LEU A 58 -7.29 -5.15 -7.54
CA LEU A 58 -6.78 -6.43 -7.06
C LEU A 58 -7.24 -7.58 -7.94
N ASP A 59 -8.52 -7.60 -8.32
CA ASP A 59 -9.07 -8.60 -9.26
C ASP A 59 -8.32 -8.52 -10.61
N PHE A 60 -8.12 -7.31 -11.17
CA PHE A 60 -7.34 -7.11 -12.39
C PHE A 60 -5.89 -7.64 -12.28
N ILE A 61 -5.23 -7.40 -11.16
CA ILE A 61 -3.88 -7.94 -10.93
C ILE A 61 -3.90 -9.47 -10.91
N ASN A 62 -4.84 -10.08 -10.20
CA ASN A 62 -4.90 -11.53 -10.04
C ASN A 62 -5.38 -12.25 -11.29
N ASP A 63 -6.39 -11.71 -11.97
CA ASP A 63 -7.10 -12.41 -13.04
C ASP A 63 -6.55 -12.08 -14.43
N GLU A 64 -5.86 -10.95 -14.60
CA GLU A 64 -5.33 -10.52 -15.90
C GLU A 64 -3.81 -10.38 -15.90
N ILE A 65 -3.23 -9.55 -14.99
CA ILE A 65 -1.80 -9.25 -15.02
C ILE A 65 -0.95 -10.48 -14.69
N LYS A 66 -1.25 -11.18 -13.60
CA LYS A 66 -0.49 -12.37 -13.22
C LYS A 66 -0.56 -13.47 -14.27
N PRO A 67 -1.73 -13.86 -14.83
CA PRO A 67 -1.80 -14.82 -15.93
C PRO A 67 -1.06 -14.37 -17.18
N PHE A 68 -1.14 -13.09 -17.55
CA PHE A 68 -0.39 -12.55 -18.68
C PHE A 68 1.11 -12.70 -18.51
N ILE A 69 1.64 -12.33 -17.32
CA ILE A 69 3.07 -12.45 -17.00
C ILE A 69 3.50 -13.93 -16.99
N ASN A 70 2.72 -14.79 -16.33
CA ASN A 70 3.02 -16.23 -16.25
C ASN A 70 3.06 -16.91 -17.62
N LYS A 71 2.22 -16.46 -18.57
CA LYS A 71 2.22 -16.97 -19.93
C LYS A 71 3.43 -16.49 -20.74
N LYS A 72 3.91 -15.27 -20.46
CA LYS A 72 4.93 -14.59 -21.26
C LYS A 72 6.36 -14.82 -20.76
N TYR A 73 6.52 -15.04 -19.47
CA TYR A 73 7.83 -15.14 -18.83
C TYR A 73 7.91 -16.38 -17.94
N TYR A 74 9.11 -16.93 -17.84
CA TYR A 74 9.38 -18.00 -16.89
C TYR A 74 9.52 -17.39 -15.49
N VAL A 75 8.50 -17.56 -14.65
CA VAL A 75 8.41 -17.00 -13.28
C VAL A 75 7.94 -18.06 -12.30
N ASP A 76 8.35 -17.91 -11.04
CA ASP A 76 7.77 -18.68 -9.94
C ASP A 76 6.42 -18.06 -9.55
N THR A 77 5.34 -18.76 -9.83
CA THR A 77 3.97 -18.31 -9.54
C THR A 77 3.61 -18.44 -8.05
N THR A 78 4.42 -19.15 -7.29
CA THR A 78 4.20 -19.39 -5.85
C THR A 78 4.96 -18.42 -4.96
N ASP A 79 5.89 -17.64 -5.54
CA ASP A 79 6.75 -16.71 -4.83
C ASP A 79 6.70 -15.31 -5.46
N GLN A 80 5.64 -14.58 -5.13
CA GLN A 80 5.38 -13.24 -5.65
C GLN A 80 5.51 -12.21 -4.54
N THR A 81 6.12 -11.07 -4.89
CA THR A 81 6.36 -9.95 -3.97
C THR A 81 5.59 -8.73 -4.43
N TYR A 82 4.89 -8.08 -3.51
CA TYR A 82 4.28 -6.77 -3.70
C TYR A 82 5.22 -5.68 -3.17
N CYS A 83 5.36 -4.58 -3.92
CA CYS A 83 6.02 -3.37 -3.46
C CYS A 83 5.11 -2.17 -3.72
N GLY A 84 4.82 -1.39 -2.70
CA GLY A 84 3.98 -0.19 -2.82
C GLY A 84 4.34 0.90 -1.83
N PHE A 85 4.14 2.15 -2.24
CA PHE A 85 4.44 3.33 -1.45
C PHE A 85 3.22 4.26 -1.38
N SER A 86 3.00 4.93 -0.22
CA SER A 86 1.88 5.87 -0.03
C SER A 86 0.51 5.19 -0.21
N LEU A 87 -0.32 5.63 -1.17
CA LEU A 87 -1.55 4.91 -1.55
C LEU A 87 -1.25 3.49 -2.05
N GLY A 88 -0.11 3.25 -2.72
CA GLY A 88 0.33 1.91 -3.05
C GLY A 88 0.64 1.07 -1.80
N GLY A 89 1.15 1.69 -0.74
CA GLY A 89 1.31 1.05 0.56
C GLY A 89 -0.05 0.67 1.20
N LEU A 90 -1.03 1.57 1.13
CA LEU A 90 -2.41 1.30 1.56
C LEU A 90 -3.04 0.13 0.79
N PHE A 91 -2.88 0.11 -0.54
CA PHE A 91 -3.34 -1.00 -1.37
C PHE A 91 -2.64 -2.32 -1.02
N GLY A 92 -1.35 -2.28 -0.69
CA GLY A 92 -0.63 -3.47 -0.18
C GLY A 92 -1.24 -4.03 1.10
N LEU A 93 -1.59 -3.16 2.06
CA LEU A 93 -2.30 -3.56 3.28
C LEU A 93 -3.70 -4.10 2.97
N TYR A 94 -4.44 -3.44 2.06
CA TYR A 94 -5.74 -3.94 1.61
C TYR A 94 -5.63 -5.35 1.02
N THR A 95 -4.65 -5.58 0.17
CA THR A 95 -4.40 -6.89 -0.43
C THR A 95 -4.05 -7.94 0.62
N LEU A 96 -3.20 -7.59 1.59
CA LEU A 96 -2.78 -8.48 2.68
C LEU A 96 -3.96 -9.04 3.46
N PHE A 97 -5.00 -8.23 3.70
CA PHE A 97 -6.17 -8.65 4.49
C PHE A 97 -7.33 -9.20 3.65
N ASN A 98 -7.45 -8.85 2.37
CA ASN A 98 -8.56 -9.31 1.53
C ASN A 98 -8.21 -10.47 0.61
N SER A 99 -6.92 -10.67 0.32
CA SER A 99 -6.43 -11.75 -0.54
C SER A 99 -5.01 -12.13 -0.13
N SER A 100 -4.87 -12.67 1.09
CA SER A 100 -3.58 -12.97 1.72
C SER A 100 -2.69 -13.92 0.91
N ASP A 101 -3.29 -14.70 0.01
CA ASP A 101 -2.57 -15.62 -0.88
C ASP A 101 -2.05 -14.95 -2.15
N SER A 102 -2.42 -13.69 -2.41
CA SER A 102 -1.99 -12.98 -3.62
C SER A 102 -0.48 -12.78 -3.69
N PHE A 103 0.16 -12.52 -2.56
CA PHE A 103 1.60 -12.34 -2.49
C PHE A 103 2.18 -12.98 -1.22
N LYS A 104 3.40 -13.45 -1.29
CA LYS A 104 4.13 -14.01 -0.13
C LYS A 104 4.93 -12.97 0.63
N ARG A 105 5.31 -11.89 -0.06
CA ARG A 105 6.13 -10.81 0.51
C ARG A 105 5.54 -9.46 0.19
N TYR A 106 5.67 -8.55 1.15
CA TYR A 106 5.19 -7.18 1.03
C TYR A 106 6.27 -6.20 1.48
N VAL A 107 6.61 -5.26 0.60
CA VAL A 107 7.41 -4.07 0.91
C VAL A 107 6.47 -2.87 0.84
N ILE A 108 6.13 -2.34 2.01
CA ILE A 108 5.11 -1.31 2.18
C ILE A 108 5.78 -0.05 2.75
N GLY A 109 5.91 0.97 1.91
CA GLY A 109 6.49 2.24 2.31
C GLY A 109 5.44 3.30 2.59
N SER A 110 5.61 4.02 3.67
CA SER A 110 4.79 5.17 4.08
C SER A 110 3.31 4.99 3.75
N PRO A 111 2.67 3.90 4.23
CA PRO A 111 1.31 3.57 3.83
C PRO A 111 0.32 4.63 4.28
N SER A 112 -0.58 5.04 3.39
CA SER A 112 -1.62 6.06 3.65
C SER A 112 -2.73 5.51 4.56
N ILE A 113 -2.37 5.04 5.77
CA ILE A 113 -3.31 4.43 6.73
C ILE A 113 -4.37 5.43 7.19
N TRP A 114 -4.08 6.73 7.12
CA TRP A 114 -4.99 7.82 7.46
C TRP A 114 -6.24 7.89 6.60
N TRP A 115 -6.24 7.26 5.40
CA TRP A 115 -7.32 7.29 4.42
C TRP A 115 -8.66 6.88 5.05
N ASP A 116 -9.70 7.71 4.82
CA ASP A 116 -11.09 7.49 5.25
C ASP A 116 -11.17 7.08 6.74
N ASP A 117 -10.67 7.97 7.59
CA ASP A 117 -10.59 7.76 9.05
C ASP A 117 -9.95 6.42 9.43
N ARG A 118 -8.85 6.08 8.77
CA ARG A 118 -8.09 4.84 9.02
C ARG A 118 -8.91 3.57 8.74
N HIS A 119 -9.74 3.59 7.70
CA HIS A 119 -10.60 2.47 7.33
C HIS A 119 -9.86 1.12 7.28
N ILE A 120 -8.58 1.12 6.89
CA ILE A 120 -7.78 -0.12 6.81
C ILE A 120 -7.65 -0.84 8.16
N LEU A 121 -7.77 -0.15 9.29
CA LEU A 121 -7.77 -0.79 10.61
C LEU A 121 -9.03 -1.63 10.84
N LYS A 122 -10.19 -1.19 10.32
CA LYS A 122 -11.42 -1.98 10.34
C LYS A 122 -11.31 -3.22 9.46
N VAL A 123 -10.66 -3.07 8.30
CA VAL A 123 -10.40 -4.21 7.41
C VAL A 123 -9.52 -5.26 8.08
N GLU A 124 -8.50 -4.83 8.84
CA GLU A 124 -7.68 -5.73 9.67
C GLU A 124 -8.51 -6.43 10.76
N GLU A 125 -9.36 -5.67 11.46
CA GLU A 125 -10.21 -6.21 12.52
C GLU A 125 -11.16 -7.30 11.98
N GLU A 126 -11.84 -7.03 10.85
CA GLU A 126 -12.71 -8.00 10.17
C GLU A 126 -11.94 -9.25 9.70
N TYR A 127 -10.68 -9.10 9.30
CA TYR A 127 -9.80 -10.22 8.97
C TYR A 127 -9.49 -11.04 10.23
N ALA A 128 -9.13 -10.38 11.34
CA ALA A 128 -8.77 -11.01 12.61
C ALA A 128 -9.91 -11.83 13.24
N GLU A 129 -11.16 -11.39 13.05
CA GLU A 129 -12.34 -12.14 13.51
C GLU A 129 -12.46 -13.53 12.88
N LYS A 130 -12.03 -13.65 11.63
CA LYS A 130 -12.21 -14.86 10.80
C LYS A 130 -10.94 -15.70 10.68
N ASN A 131 -9.76 -15.10 10.92
CA ASN A 131 -8.47 -15.70 10.61
C ASN A 131 -7.51 -15.63 11.80
N LYS A 132 -6.78 -16.73 12.01
CA LYS A 132 -5.66 -16.80 12.98
C LYS A 132 -4.32 -17.00 12.30
N ASN A 133 -4.32 -17.16 10.99
CA ASN A 133 -3.12 -17.33 10.17
C ASN A 133 -3.02 -16.16 9.20
N LEU A 134 -1.80 -15.66 9.00
CA LEU A 134 -1.47 -14.68 7.98
C LEU A 134 -0.05 -14.99 7.50
N SER A 135 0.05 -15.80 6.45
CA SER A 135 1.36 -16.29 5.97
C SER A 135 1.98 -15.30 5.00
N ALA A 136 2.73 -14.34 5.52
CA ALA A 136 3.43 -13.34 4.73
C ALA A 136 4.68 -12.82 5.43
N LYS A 137 5.72 -12.46 4.64
CA LYS A 137 6.82 -11.61 5.11
C LYS A 137 6.50 -10.16 4.76
N VAL A 138 6.41 -9.30 5.76
CA VAL A 138 5.97 -7.90 5.61
C VAL A 138 7.05 -6.97 6.16
N PHE A 139 7.52 -6.08 5.32
CA PHE A 139 8.35 -4.96 5.73
C PHE A 139 7.56 -3.66 5.56
N MET A 140 7.40 -2.90 6.64
CA MET A 140 6.79 -1.57 6.59
C MET A 140 7.79 -0.49 7.01
N SER A 141 7.73 0.67 6.39
CA SER A 141 8.62 1.79 6.73
C SER A 141 7.96 3.15 6.53
N ALA A 142 8.54 4.17 7.16
CA ALA A 142 8.22 5.58 6.93
C ALA A 142 9.47 6.42 7.18
N GLY A 143 9.54 7.64 6.64
CA GLY A 143 10.51 8.65 7.01
C GLY A 143 10.10 9.34 8.32
N ASP A 144 11.07 9.75 9.14
CA ASP A 144 10.77 10.39 10.44
C ASP A 144 10.15 11.79 10.28
N LEU A 145 10.47 12.49 9.20
CA LEU A 145 9.88 13.80 8.90
C LEU A 145 8.42 13.72 8.41
N GLU A 146 7.85 12.54 8.27
CA GLU A 146 6.47 12.35 7.83
C GLU A 146 5.43 12.46 8.98
N GLU A 147 5.86 12.47 10.23
CA GLU A 147 4.94 12.63 11.37
C GLU A 147 4.42 14.06 11.51
N GLU A 148 5.27 15.04 11.22
CA GLU A 148 4.96 16.47 11.35
C GLU A 148 4.34 17.09 10.10
N GLY A 149 4.26 16.34 9.00
CA GLY A 149 3.85 16.80 7.67
C GLY A 149 2.38 17.18 7.50
N GLY A 150 1.65 17.41 8.57
CA GLY A 150 0.25 17.81 8.61
C GLY A 150 -0.57 16.98 9.58
N ASP A 151 -1.46 17.64 10.30
CA ASP A 151 -2.20 17.09 11.44
C ASP A 151 -3.03 15.83 11.15
N ASN A 152 -3.26 15.53 9.87
CA ASN A 152 -4.17 14.45 9.49
C ASN A 152 -3.47 13.15 9.05
N PHE A 153 -2.20 13.19 8.66
CA PHE A 153 -1.55 12.01 8.07
C PHE A 153 -0.94 11.08 9.11
N LYS A 154 -0.22 11.61 10.09
CA LYS A 154 0.40 10.85 11.20
C LYS A 154 0.98 9.52 10.74
N MET A 155 1.83 9.59 9.70
CA MET A 155 2.29 8.40 8.96
C MET A 155 2.96 7.38 9.88
N ILE A 156 3.84 7.85 10.78
CA ILE A 156 4.57 7.00 11.72
C ILE A 156 3.65 6.46 12.80
N SER A 157 2.85 7.34 13.42
CA SER A 157 1.93 6.94 14.49
C SER A 157 0.93 5.90 14.00
N ASN A 158 0.37 6.08 12.80
CA ASN A 158 -0.56 5.14 12.20
C ASN A 158 0.13 3.81 11.85
N MET A 159 1.34 3.84 11.28
CA MET A 159 2.10 2.63 10.97
C MET A 159 2.45 1.85 12.25
N LYS A 160 2.90 2.55 13.31
CA LYS A 160 3.18 1.92 14.62
C LYS A 160 1.93 1.31 15.24
N ALA A 161 0.80 2.01 15.19
CA ALA A 161 -0.46 1.50 15.71
C ALA A 161 -0.87 0.19 15.00
N LEU A 162 -0.84 0.18 13.67
CA LEU A 162 -1.14 -1.04 12.90
C LEU A 162 -0.14 -2.16 13.20
N SER A 163 1.17 -1.88 13.21
CA SER A 163 2.17 -2.91 13.48
C SER A 163 2.02 -3.53 14.87
N ASN A 164 1.74 -2.71 15.88
CA ASN A 164 1.47 -3.20 17.25
C ASN A 164 0.21 -4.08 17.28
N THR A 165 -0.83 -3.70 16.55
CA THR A 165 -2.03 -4.51 16.41
C THR A 165 -1.69 -5.86 15.79
N LEU A 166 -1.00 -5.89 14.67
CA LEU A 166 -0.61 -7.13 13.98
C LEU A 166 0.23 -8.05 14.86
N LEU A 167 1.19 -7.49 15.60
CA LEU A 167 2.01 -8.25 16.55
C LEU A 167 1.16 -8.82 17.70
N SER A 168 0.19 -8.05 18.20
CA SER A 168 -0.68 -8.51 19.29
C SER A 168 -1.65 -9.63 18.87
N ARG A 169 -2.00 -9.72 17.58
CA ARG A 169 -2.84 -10.80 17.04
C ARG A 169 -2.14 -12.16 17.06
N ASN A 170 -0.80 -12.18 17.10
CA ASN A 170 0.00 -13.39 17.03
C ASN A 170 -0.38 -14.29 15.84
N TYR A 171 -0.59 -13.68 14.66
CA TYR A 171 -0.91 -14.42 13.44
C TYR A 171 0.16 -15.46 13.13
N LYS A 172 -0.27 -16.70 12.98
CA LYS A 172 0.63 -17.77 12.57
C LYS A 172 1.12 -17.55 11.15
N GLY A 173 2.44 -17.51 10.96
CA GLY A 173 3.07 -17.35 9.66
C GLY A 173 3.35 -15.89 9.25
N LEU A 174 3.01 -14.91 10.10
CA LEU A 174 3.39 -13.52 9.87
C LEU A 174 4.82 -13.28 10.37
N ASP A 175 5.66 -12.80 9.45
CA ASP A 175 6.98 -12.24 9.74
C ASP A 175 6.93 -10.74 9.41
N LEU A 176 6.93 -9.90 10.45
CA LEU A 176 6.74 -8.45 10.33
C LEU A 176 7.97 -7.70 10.87
N GLU A 177 8.58 -6.89 10.01
CA GLU A 177 9.61 -5.95 10.40
C GLU A 177 9.19 -4.51 10.03
N THR A 178 9.51 -3.54 10.89
CA THR A 178 9.25 -2.12 10.62
C THR A 178 10.53 -1.29 10.73
N ALA A 179 10.63 -0.22 9.96
CA ALA A 179 11.74 0.74 10.03
C ALA A 179 11.24 2.18 9.93
N ILE A 180 11.91 3.08 10.67
CA ILE A 180 11.77 4.53 10.49
C ILE A 180 13.13 5.01 9.99
N PHE A 181 13.14 5.78 8.91
CA PHE A 181 14.35 6.32 8.32
C PHE A 181 14.57 7.75 8.79
N GLU A 182 15.71 8.01 9.41
CA GLU A 182 16.11 9.33 9.89
C GLU A 182 16.34 10.29 8.72
N ASP A 183 15.97 11.56 8.90
CA ASP A 183 16.08 12.66 7.94
C ASP A 183 15.38 12.43 6.61
N GLU A 184 14.39 11.50 6.55
CA GLU A 184 13.68 11.18 5.32
C GLU A 184 12.26 11.77 5.32
N THR A 185 11.95 12.43 4.19
CA THR A 185 10.59 12.90 3.87
C THR A 185 9.80 11.82 3.15
N HIS A 186 8.50 12.08 2.90
CA HIS A 186 7.65 11.17 2.12
C HIS A 186 8.25 10.80 0.76
N CYS A 187 8.87 11.75 0.05
CA CYS A 187 9.42 11.47 -1.27
C CYS A 187 10.80 10.79 -1.20
N SER A 188 11.65 11.18 -0.26
CA SER A 188 13.02 10.67 -0.19
C SER A 188 13.09 9.25 0.41
N ALA A 189 12.14 8.87 1.27
CA ALA A 189 12.07 7.55 1.89
C ALA A 189 11.82 6.40 0.88
N VAL A 190 11.38 6.67 -0.35
CA VAL A 190 11.06 5.65 -1.36
C VAL A 190 12.24 4.72 -1.63
N SER A 191 13.42 5.28 -1.90
CA SER A 191 14.62 4.50 -2.23
C SER A 191 15.12 3.68 -1.03
N ALA A 192 15.08 4.25 0.17
CA ALA A 192 15.43 3.56 1.40
C ALA A 192 14.47 2.39 1.68
N THR A 193 13.16 2.61 1.50
CA THR A 193 12.13 1.60 1.62
C THR A 193 12.38 0.41 0.69
N LEU A 194 12.59 0.67 -0.61
CA LEU A 194 12.81 -0.40 -1.58
C LEU A 194 14.08 -1.18 -1.28
N ASN A 195 15.20 -0.49 -1.03
CA ASN A 195 16.47 -1.14 -0.74
C ASN A 195 16.40 -2.00 0.53
N ARG A 196 15.94 -1.41 1.63
CA ARG A 196 15.88 -2.12 2.92
C ARG A 196 14.82 -3.21 2.90
N GLY A 197 13.64 -2.90 2.35
CA GLY A 197 12.51 -3.83 2.31
C GLY A 197 12.81 -5.07 1.47
N LEU A 198 13.35 -4.92 0.27
CA LEU A 198 13.71 -6.09 -0.56
C LEU A 198 14.77 -6.96 0.13
N ARG A 199 15.80 -6.36 0.72
CA ARG A 199 16.80 -7.12 1.48
C ARG A 199 16.20 -7.85 2.68
N ASN A 200 15.20 -7.26 3.33
CA ASN A 200 14.52 -7.88 4.46
C ASN A 200 13.65 -9.05 4.04
N VAL A 201 12.71 -8.84 3.11
CA VAL A 201 11.73 -9.88 2.75
C VAL A 201 12.35 -11.06 1.97
N PHE A 202 13.53 -10.89 1.39
CA PHE A 202 14.29 -11.95 0.73
C PHE A 202 15.42 -12.53 1.60
N LYS A 203 15.55 -12.09 2.84
CA LYS A 203 16.50 -12.68 3.77
C LYS A 203 16.11 -14.13 4.01
N SER A 204 17.04 -15.07 3.77
CA SER A 204 16.87 -16.47 4.16
C SER A 204 16.80 -16.58 5.67
N ASP A 205 15.90 -17.40 6.16
CA ASP A 205 15.92 -17.81 7.56
C ASP A 205 17.27 -18.54 7.80
N ALA A 206 18.09 -18.00 8.72
CA ALA A 206 19.40 -18.56 9.06
C ALA A 206 19.25 -19.79 9.96
#